data_2448b98a0c777e252f534bd0cca11e43
#
_entry.id   2448b98a0c777e252f534bd0cca11e43
#
_cell.length_a   1.000
_cell.length_b   1.000
_cell.length_c   1.000
_cell.angle_alpha   90.00
_cell.angle_beta   90.00
_cell.angle_gamma   90.00
#
_symmetry.space_group_name_H-M   'P 1'
#
loop_
_entity.id
_entity.type
_entity.pdbx_description
1 polymer ?
#
loop_
_entity_poly.entity_id
_entity_poly.type
_entity_poly.pdbx_seq_one_letter_code
_entity_poly.pdbx_strand_id
1 'polypeptide(L)'
;MPRRLYLLCVLLLAVGFSITGCQKSMQGPGGKSAQGVKPYEAKDFSQLKGMEGFSDILLENHFKLYQGYVKNTNMLLERLGALLKSGNVNSAEYSELKRRLGFEFDGMKLHELYFSNLGGKQPTDSKQTIYDAIVKNFGSFELWKKDFAATGSMRGIGWVVLYFDPESGRLANFWINEHEVNHPAGCKPLLVMDVWEHAYMLDYQLDRGKYIEAFFNNIDWNEVAARYDKGVAEAAVAGKSTIAPLGMPTSESLKMFEKGEKAKK
;
A
#
# COMPACT_ATOMS: atom_id res chain seq x y z
N MET A 1 -49.48 7.68 -60.03
CA MET A 1 -49.69 8.74 -59.03
C MET A 1 -48.33 9.11 -58.43
N PRO A 2 -47.78 10.32 -58.65
CA PRO A 2 -46.44 10.68 -58.22
C PRO A 2 -46.41 11.20 -56.77
N ARG A 3 -45.48 10.70 -55.98
CA ARG A 3 -45.16 11.19 -54.63
C ARG A 3 -44.39 12.52 -54.71
N ARG A 4 -44.94 13.55 -54.16
CA ARG A 4 -44.31 14.87 -54.03
C ARG A 4 -43.30 14.83 -52.87
N LEU A 5 -42.04 15.10 -53.21
CA LEU A 5 -40.93 15.26 -52.29
C LEU A 5 -40.92 16.74 -51.82
N TYR A 6 -41.18 16.99 -50.54
CA TYR A 6 -41.03 18.30 -49.94
C TYR A 6 -39.59 18.48 -49.45
N LEU A 7 -38.86 19.37 -50.13
CA LEU A 7 -37.52 19.80 -49.72
C LEU A 7 -37.70 20.90 -48.67
N LEU A 8 -37.40 20.62 -47.42
CA LEU A 8 -37.34 21.63 -46.35
C LEU A 8 -35.92 22.18 -46.28
N CYS A 9 -35.69 23.42 -46.76
CA CYS A 9 -34.47 24.15 -46.55
C CYS A 9 -34.47 24.69 -45.11
N VAL A 10 -33.61 24.11 -44.24
CA VAL A 10 -33.32 24.68 -42.94
C VAL A 10 -32.12 25.58 -43.07
N LEU A 11 -32.37 26.87 -43.01
CA LEU A 11 -31.31 27.90 -42.87
C LEU A 11 -30.74 27.80 -41.47
N LEU A 12 -29.49 27.32 -41.35
CA LEU A 12 -28.70 27.42 -40.13
C LEU A 12 -28.01 28.80 -40.06
N LEU A 13 -28.58 29.70 -39.28
CA LEU A 13 -27.92 30.91 -38.84
C LEU A 13 -26.85 30.55 -37.83
N ALA A 14 -25.59 30.52 -38.24
CA ALA A 14 -24.44 30.40 -37.36
C ALA A 14 -24.22 31.75 -36.62
N VAL A 15 -24.75 31.88 -35.41
CA VAL A 15 -24.39 32.92 -34.49
C VAL A 15 -23.08 32.53 -33.84
N GLY A 16 -21.98 33.10 -34.29
CA GLY A 16 -20.67 32.96 -33.69
C GLY A 16 -20.61 33.63 -32.32
N PHE A 17 -20.78 32.85 -31.25
CA PHE A 17 -20.43 33.32 -29.91
C PHE A 17 -18.94 33.06 -29.69
N SER A 18 -18.12 34.08 -29.90
CA SER A 18 -16.72 34.11 -29.45
C SER A 18 -16.71 34.20 -27.93
N ILE A 19 -16.68 33.05 -27.25
CA ILE A 19 -16.41 33.03 -25.82
C ILE A 19 -14.88 33.13 -25.64
N THR A 20 -14.37 34.33 -25.57
CA THR A 20 -13.03 34.62 -25.02
C THR A 20 -13.11 34.37 -23.50
N GLY A 21 -13.18 33.14 -23.12
CA GLY A 21 -13.05 32.70 -21.74
C GLY A 21 -11.61 32.86 -21.29
N CYS A 22 -11.34 33.96 -20.59
CA CYS A 22 -10.12 34.18 -19.85
C CYS A 22 -10.03 33.04 -18.81
N GLN A 23 -9.30 31.96 -19.11
CA GLN A 23 -8.88 30.98 -18.11
C GLN A 23 -7.92 31.66 -17.16
N LYS A 24 -8.47 32.40 -16.17
CA LYS A 24 -7.73 32.70 -14.96
C LYS A 24 -7.39 31.35 -14.30
N SER A 25 -6.16 30.92 -14.45
CA SER A 25 -5.59 29.91 -13.56
C SER A 25 -5.87 30.39 -12.14
N MET A 26 -6.74 29.64 -11.42
CA MET A 26 -6.88 29.81 -9.98
C MET A 26 -5.57 29.31 -9.36
N GLN A 27 -4.55 30.14 -9.37
CA GLN A 27 -3.50 30.08 -8.37
C GLN A 27 -4.19 30.47 -7.05
N GLY A 28 -4.57 29.51 -6.27
CA GLY A 28 -4.99 29.73 -4.90
C GLY A 28 -3.90 30.53 -4.19
N PRO A 29 -4.25 31.43 -3.26
CA PRO A 29 -3.27 32.20 -2.53
C PRO A 29 -2.29 31.23 -1.88
N GLY A 30 -1.01 31.34 -2.20
CA GLY A 30 0.06 30.57 -1.60
C GLY A 30 0.05 30.79 -0.10
N GLY A 31 -0.71 29.96 0.60
CA GLY A 31 -0.74 29.92 2.04
C GLY A 31 0.64 29.46 2.52
N LYS A 32 1.35 30.33 3.24
CA LYS A 32 2.56 29.92 3.97
C LYS A 32 2.19 28.71 4.82
N SER A 33 2.79 27.54 4.51
CA SER A 33 2.64 26.32 5.29
C SER A 33 2.85 26.63 6.77
N ALA A 34 2.18 25.88 7.64
CA ALA A 34 2.45 25.92 9.07
C ALA A 34 3.96 25.77 9.27
N GLN A 35 4.55 26.71 10.02
CA GLN A 35 5.99 26.93 10.12
C GLN A 35 6.79 25.61 10.17
N GLY A 36 7.60 25.36 9.14
CA GLY A 36 8.74 24.44 9.21
C GLY A 36 8.54 23.01 8.71
N VAL A 37 7.34 22.52 8.44
CA VAL A 37 7.13 21.17 7.93
C VAL A 37 7.18 21.18 6.40
N LYS A 38 8.19 20.48 5.83
CA LYS A 38 8.29 20.32 4.37
C LYS A 38 7.19 19.40 3.85
N PRO A 39 6.63 19.68 2.65
CA PRO A 39 5.77 18.73 1.97
C PRO A 39 6.48 17.39 1.73
N TYR A 40 5.73 16.31 1.60
CA TYR A 40 6.27 15.04 1.14
C TYR A 40 6.75 15.17 -0.30
N GLU A 41 7.89 14.57 -0.59
CA GLU A 41 8.47 14.49 -1.93
C GLU A 41 8.41 13.05 -2.40
N ALA A 42 8.03 12.84 -3.67
CA ALA A 42 8.04 11.52 -4.26
C ALA A 42 9.48 11.02 -4.38
N LYS A 43 9.72 9.80 -3.89
CA LYS A 43 11.00 9.12 -4.05
C LYS A 43 11.15 8.62 -5.47
N ASP A 44 12.37 8.56 -5.96
CA ASP A 44 12.70 7.94 -7.24
C ASP A 44 12.92 6.44 -7.07
N PHE A 45 12.19 5.64 -7.84
CA PHE A 45 12.30 4.19 -7.88
C PHE A 45 12.65 3.69 -9.29
N SER A 46 13.18 4.56 -10.16
CA SER A 46 13.54 4.24 -11.55
C SER A 46 14.59 3.13 -11.66
N GLN A 47 15.37 2.87 -10.61
CA GLN A 47 16.31 1.75 -10.52
C GLN A 47 15.64 0.36 -10.61
N LEU A 48 14.32 0.27 -10.41
CA LEU A 48 13.58 -0.99 -10.55
C LEU A 48 13.28 -1.35 -12.01
N LYS A 49 13.49 -0.43 -12.96
CA LYS A 49 13.32 -0.75 -14.39
C LYS A 49 14.26 -1.85 -14.82
N GLY A 50 13.78 -2.72 -15.71
CA GLY A 50 14.48 -3.93 -16.14
C GLY A 50 14.48 -5.06 -15.11
N MET A 51 13.71 -4.96 -14.02
CA MET A 51 13.51 -6.03 -13.05
C MET A 51 12.78 -7.21 -13.71
N GLU A 52 13.29 -8.40 -13.52
CA GLU A 52 12.72 -9.60 -14.13
C GLU A 52 11.29 -9.85 -13.65
N GLY A 53 10.38 -10.16 -14.57
CA GLY A 53 8.97 -10.39 -14.26
C GLY A 53 8.13 -9.11 -14.08
N PHE A 54 8.69 -7.92 -14.34
CA PHE A 54 7.96 -6.64 -14.30
C PHE A 54 8.32 -5.80 -15.54
N SER A 55 7.34 -5.51 -16.38
CA SER A 55 7.60 -4.63 -17.53
C SER A 55 7.85 -3.19 -17.07
N ASP A 56 8.71 -2.46 -17.81
CA ASP A 56 8.97 -1.07 -17.53
C ASP A 56 7.69 -0.22 -17.61
N ILE A 57 6.77 -0.59 -18.49
CA ILE A 57 5.47 0.07 -18.63
C ILE A 57 4.58 -0.12 -17.38
N LEU A 58 4.56 -1.32 -16.80
CA LEU A 58 3.87 -1.58 -15.53
C LEU A 58 4.47 -0.73 -14.42
N LEU A 59 5.80 -0.75 -14.28
CA LEU A 59 6.52 0.01 -13.26
C LEU A 59 6.32 1.52 -13.43
N GLU A 60 6.41 2.07 -14.63
CA GLU A 60 6.20 3.50 -14.89
C GLU A 60 4.78 3.96 -14.55
N ASN A 61 3.77 3.17 -14.87
CA ASN A 61 2.39 3.47 -14.50
C ASN A 61 2.20 3.41 -12.99
N HIS A 62 2.82 2.45 -12.33
CA HIS A 62 2.77 2.30 -10.89
C HIS A 62 3.47 3.46 -10.16
N PHE A 63 4.64 3.92 -10.66
CA PHE A 63 5.32 5.10 -10.13
C PHE A 63 4.47 6.38 -10.27
N LYS A 64 3.78 6.56 -11.40
CA LYS A 64 2.87 7.70 -11.60
C LYS A 64 1.69 7.66 -10.63
N LEU A 65 1.14 6.48 -10.37
CA LEU A 65 0.09 6.31 -9.38
C LEU A 65 0.58 6.70 -7.97
N TYR A 66 1.73 6.21 -7.57
CA TYR A 66 2.39 6.58 -6.31
C TYR A 66 2.60 8.10 -6.19
N GLN A 67 3.10 8.76 -7.24
CA GLN A 67 3.27 10.22 -7.26
C GLN A 67 1.93 10.96 -7.05
N GLY A 68 0.83 10.36 -7.53
CA GLY A 68 -0.53 10.84 -7.26
C GLY A 68 -0.86 10.83 -5.77
N TYR A 69 -0.56 9.78 -5.04
CA TYR A 69 -0.76 9.69 -3.59
C TYR A 69 0.07 10.73 -2.83
N VAL A 70 1.33 10.95 -3.21
CA VAL A 70 2.18 12.00 -2.62
C VAL A 70 1.56 13.38 -2.80
N LYS A 71 1.15 13.71 -4.03
CA LYS A 71 0.50 14.98 -4.37
C LYS A 71 -0.79 15.19 -3.57
N ASN A 72 -1.65 14.17 -3.55
CA ASN A 72 -2.94 14.24 -2.87
C ASN A 72 -2.78 14.34 -1.35
N THR A 73 -1.84 13.61 -0.76
CA THR A 73 -1.52 13.71 0.68
C THR A 73 -1.15 15.15 1.05
N ASN A 74 -0.26 15.79 0.28
CA ASN A 74 0.14 17.17 0.51
C ASN A 74 -1.04 18.13 0.39
N MET A 75 -1.84 17.99 -0.66
CA MET A 75 -3.04 18.82 -0.89
C MET A 75 -4.04 18.70 0.26
N LEU A 76 -4.29 17.48 0.75
CA LEU A 76 -5.20 17.24 1.87
C LEU A 76 -4.69 17.87 3.17
N LEU A 77 -3.39 17.72 3.46
CA LEU A 77 -2.78 18.32 4.66
C LEU A 77 -2.86 19.85 4.62
N GLU A 78 -2.60 20.46 3.46
CA GLU A 78 -2.72 21.91 3.27
C GLU A 78 -4.17 22.38 3.49
N ARG A 79 -5.14 21.70 2.85
CA ARG A 79 -6.56 22.06 2.94
C ARG A 79 -7.11 21.89 4.35
N LEU A 80 -6.80 20.79 5.00
CA LEU A 80 -7.17 20.54 6.40
C LEU A 80 -6.56 21.58 7.34
N GLY A 81 -5.31 21.97 7.12
CA GLY A 81 -4.65 23.06 7.85
C GLY A 81 -5.34 24.40 7.68
N ALA A 82 -5.81 24.71 6.47
CA ALA A 82 -6.56 25.94 6.21
C ALA A 82 -7.94 25.94 6.91
N LEU A 83 -8.67 24.82 6.86
CA LEU A 83 -9.94 24.67 7.54
C LEU A 83 -9.81 24.76 9.06
N LEU A 84 -8.74 24.17 9.63
CA LEU A 84 -8.43 24.29 11.05
C LEU A 84 -8.17 25.75 11.45
N LYS A 85 -7.36 26.48 10.69
CA LYS A 85 -7.05 27.90 10.96
C LYS A 85 -8.28 28.82 10.87
N SER A 86 -9.22 28.49 9.98
CA SER A 86 -10.47 29.26 9.83
C SER A 86 -11.58 28.85 10.78
N GLY A 87 -11.35 27.86 11.65
CA GLY A 87 -12.35 27.34 12.60
C GLY A 87 -13.42 26.44 11.99
N ASN A 88 -13.29 26.05 10.69
CA ASN A 88 -14.28 25.27 9.96
C ASN A 88 -14.13 23.74 10.17
N VAL A 89 -13.78 23.30 11.38
CA VAL A 89 -13.49 21.90 11.71
C VAL A 89 -14.74 21.02 11.84
N ASN A 90 -15.92 21.62 11.96
CA ASN A 90 -17.20 20.89 12.04
C ASN A 90 -17.92 20.83 10.68
N SER A 91 -17.27 21.22 9.59
CA SER A 91 -17.84 21.15 8.25
C SER A 91 -17.82 19.72 7.68
N ALA A 92 -18.77 19.43 6.77
CA ALA A 92 -18.78 18.19 6.03
C ALA A 92 -17.49 18.03 5.19
N GLU A 93 -16.98 19.13 4.63
CA GLU A 93 -15.71 19.16 3.90
C GLU A 93 -14.56 18.66 4.79
N TYR A 94 -14.42 19.20 6.01
CA TYR A 94 -13.37 18.78 6.93
C TYR A 94 -13.45 17.27 7.23
N SER A 95 -14.66 16.78 7.48
CA SER A 95 -14.90 15.36 7.81
C SER A 95 -14.51 14.44 6.66
N GLU A 96 -14.88 14.79 5.42
CA GLU A 96 -14.53 13.99 4.24
C GLU A 96 -13.02 14.03 3.93
N LEU A 97 -12.38 15.20 4.03
CA LEU A 97 -10.94 15.30 3.83
C LEU A 97 -10.16 14.54 4.90
N LYS A 98 -10.65 14.52 6.16
CA LYS A 98 -10.05 13.71 7.23
C LYS A 98 -10.16 12.22 6.97
N ARG A 99 -11.30 11.74 6.47
CA ARG A 99 -11.49 10.34 6.08
C ARG A 99 -10.56 9.96 4.93
N ARG A 100 -10.51 10.81 3.89
CA ARG A 100 -9.67 10.60 2.71
C ARG A 100 -8.17 10.64 3.00
N LEU A 101 -7.75 11.39 4.04
CA LEU A 101 -6.34 11.51 4.40
C LEU A 101 -5.70 10.16 4.70
N GLY A 102 -6.38 9.25 5.40
CA GLY A 102 -5.86 7.90 5.68
C GLY A 102 -5.56 7.16 4.39
N PHE A 103 -6.51 7.13 3.46
CA PHE A 103 -6.36 6.47 2.17
C PHE A 103 -5.15 7.00 1.37
N GLU A 104 -5.03 8.32 1.20
CA GLU A 104 -3.92 8.90 0.41
C GLU A 104 -2.58 8.75 1.12
N PHE A 105 -2.54 8.95 2.45
CA PHE A 105 -1.32 8.83 3.24
C PHE A 105 -0.79 7.40 3.26
N ASP A 106 -1.65 6.42 3.55
CA ASP A 106 -1.25 5.03 3.58
C ASP A 106 -0.96 4.50 2.17
N GLY A 107 -1.69 4.97 1.15
CA GLY A 107 -1.36 4.73 -0.25
C GLY A 107 0.06 5.18 -0.59
N MET A 108 0.44 6.40 -0.19
CA MET A 108 1.81 6.88 -0.35
C MET A 108 2.82 6.00 0.39
N LYS A 109 2.58 5.71 1.68
CA LYS A 109 3.53 4.96 2.52
C LYS A 109 3.68 3.51 2.11
N LEU A 110 2.59 2.84 1.76
CA LEU A 110 2.64 1.44 1.34
C LEU A 110 3.37 1.27 0.01
N HIS A 111 3.19 2.20 -0.95
CA HIS A 111 3.96 2.19 -2.18
C HIS A 111 5.46 2.42 -1.93
N GLU A 112 5.82 3.36 -1.05
CA GLU A 112 7.22 3.57 -0.66
C GLU A 112 7.85 2.29 -0.08
N LEU A 113 7.12 1.59 0.79
CA LEU A 113 7.57 0.34 1.38
C LEU A 113 7.64 -0.79 0.35
N TYR A 114 6.66 -0.89 -0.54
CA TYR A 114 6.61 -1.87 -1.61
C TYR A 114 7.79 -1.73 -2.58
N PHE A 115 8.01 -0.55 -3.13
CA PHE A 115 9.11 -0.33 -4.06
C PHE A 115 10.48 -0.49 -3.39
N SER A 116 10.62 -0.08 -2.13
CA SER A 116 11.88 -0.22 -1.41
C SER A 116 12.24 -1.67 -1.11
N ASN A 117 11.25 -2.59 -1.04
CA ASN A 117 11.55 -4.01 -0.82
C ASN A 117 11.61 -4.84 -2.11
N LEU A 118 11.75 -4.18 -3.26
CA LEU A 118 11.95 -4.82 -4.56
C LEU A 118 13.34 -4.57 -5.14
N GLY A 119 13.69 -5.35 -6.16
CA GLY A 119 14.96 -5.23 -6.87
C GLY A 119 16.11 -6.04 -6.26
N GLY A 120 15.83 -6.85 -5.25
CA GLY A 120 16.77 -7.83 -4.71
C GLY A 120 17.08 -8.93 -5.73
N LYS A 121 18.35 -9.34 -5.79
CA LYS A 121 18.82 -10.42 -6.69
C LYS A 121 19.27 -11.66 -5.91
N GLN A 122 19.23 -11.59 -4.61
CA GLN A 122 19.69 -12.67 -3.75
C GLN A 122 18.52 -13.26 -2.96
N PRO A 123 18.38 -14.59 -2.92
CA PRO A 123 17.44 -15.22 -2.02
C PRO A 123 17.82 -14.88 -0.57
N THR A 124 16.84 -14.88 0.32
CA THR A 124 17.15 -14.82 1.75
C THR A 124 17.99 -16.02 2.11
N ASP A 125 19.01 -15.80 2.91
CA ASP A 125 19.84 -16.86 3.46
C ASP A 125 19.68 -16.97 4.98
N SER A 126 20.10 -18.11 5.53
CA SER A 126 20.04 -18.39 6.97
C SER A 126 20.96 -17.49 7.83
N LYS A 127 21.69 -16.58 7.23
CA LYS A 127 22.55 -15.61 7.96
C LYS A 127 21.82 -14.32 8.29
N GLN A 128 20.63 -14.09 7.72
CA GLN A 128 19.85 -12.89 8.00
C GLN A 128 18.96 -13.10 9.23
N THR A 129 18.98 -12.12 10.15
CA THR A 129 18.18 -12.12 11.39
C THR A 129 16.69 -12.31 11.13
N ILE A 130 16.17 -11.76 10.05
CA ILE A 130 14.76 -11.92 9.65
C ILE A 130 14.43 -13.36 9.28
N TYR A 131 15.36 -14.13 8.66
CA TYR A 131 15.11 -15.53 8.33
C TYR A 131 14.86 -16.35 9.59
N ASP A 132 15.73 -16.22 10.60
CA ASP A 132 15.58 -16.90 11.88
C ASP A 132 14.31 -16.52 12.61
N ALA A 133 13.94 -15.22 12.55
CA ALA A 133 12.69 -14.73 13.12
C ALA A 133 11.46 -15.34 12.43
N ILE A 134 11.48 -15.46 11.10
CA ILE A 134 10.41 -16.11 10.32
C ILE A 134 10.31 -17.59 10.72
N VAL A 135 11.41 -18.32 10.70
CA VAL A 135 11.42 -19.74 11.07
C VAL A 135 10.89 -19.96 12.48
N LYS A 136 11.29 -19.10 13.41
CA LYS A 136 10.83 -19.15 14.82
C LYS A 136 9.32 -18.91 14.95
N ASN A 137 8.76 -17.97 14.17
CA ASN A 137 7.36 -17.59 14.29
C ASN A 137 6.41 -18.52 13.52
N PHE A 138 6.85 -19.05 12.37
CA PHE A 138 5.99 -19.83 11.46
C PHE A 138 6.36 -21.33 11.41
N GLY A 139 7.45 -21.73 12.07
CA GLY A 139 7.94 -23.12 12.07
C GLY A 139 8.90 -23.43 10.93
N SER A 140 8.73 -22.84 9.75
CA SER A 140 9.69 -22.86 8.65
C SER A 140 9.49 -21.64 7.74
N PHE A 141 10.51 -21.35 6.91
CA PHE A 141 10.41 -20.31 5.90
C PHE A 141 9.35 -20.64 4.85
N GLU A 142 9.23 -21.91 4.48
CA GLU A 142 8.25 -22.41 3.50
C GLU A 142 6.82 -22.27 4.02
N LEU A 143 6.59 -22.52 5.30
CA LEU A 143 5.27 -22.31 5.91
C LEU A 143 4.87 -20.83 5.91
N TRP A 144 5.80 -19.95 6.28
CA TRP A 144 5.58 -18.51 6.16
C TRP A 144 5.29 -18.09 4.72
N LYS A 145 6.12 -18.52 3.76
CA LYS A 145 5.93 -18.20 2.34
C LYS A 145 4.58 -18.65 1.82
N LYS A 146 4.16 -19.86 2.23
CA LYS A 146 2.83 -20.39 1.89
C LYS A 146 1.70 -19.53 2.44
N ASP A 147 1.79 -19.10 3.71
CA ASP A 147 0.79 -18.25 4.35
C ASP A 147 0.74 -16.87 3.70
N PHE A 148 1.90 -16.24 3.44
CA PHE A 148 1.99 -14.95 2.78
C PHE A 148 1.41 -15.00 1.35
N ALA A 149 1.76 -16.03 0.57
CA ALA A 149 1.25 -16.23 -0.79
C ALA A 149 -0.25 -16.53 -0.80
N ALA A 150 -0.74 -17.35 0.14
CA ALA A 150 -2.17 -17.64 0.27
C ALA A 150 -2.96 -16.36 0.62
N THR A 151 -2.44 -15.53 1.51
CA THR A 151 -3.01 -14.22 1.84
C THR A 151 -3.06 -13.34 0.60
N GLY A 152 -1.99 -13.28 -0.21
CA GLY A 152 -1.93 -12.52 -1.46
C GLY A 152 -2.88 -13.01 -2.55
N SER A 153 -3.25 -14.29 -2.50
CA SER A 153 -4.19 -14.90 -3.45
C SER A 153 -5.66 -14.72 -3.08
N MET A 154 -5.95 -14.15 -1.92
CA MET A 154 -7.32 -13.85 -1.50
C MET A 154 -7.99 -12.90 -2.48
N ARG A 155 -9.32 -13.08 -2.66
CA ARG A 155 -10.10 -12.18 -3.53
C ARG A 155 -10.25 -10.81 -2.88
N GLY A 156 -9.97 -9.77 -3.63
CA GLY A 156 -10.04 -8.38 -3.18
C GLY A 156 -8.84 -7.58 -3.64
N ILE A 157 -8.85 -6.31 -3.30
CA ILE A 157 -7.77 -5.34 -3.53
C ILE A 157 -7.13 -4.98 -2.20
N GLY A 158 -5.89 -4.55 -2.23
CA GLY A 158 -5.17 -4.14 -1.03
C GLY A 158 -3.73 -4.62 -1.02
N TRP A 159 -3.27 -5.07 0.14
CA TRP A 159 -1.86 -5.40 0.36
C TRP A 159 -1.73 -6.65 1.24
N VAL A 160 -0.61 -7.35 1.08
CA VAL A 160 -0.16 -8.32 2.08
C VAL A 160 1.08 -7.77 2.75
N VAL A 161 1.05 -7.72 4.06
CA VAL A 161 2.15 -7.14 4.83
C VAL A 161 2.58 -8.09 5.93
N LEU A 162 3.89 -8.41 5.96
CA LEU A 162 4.53 -9.04 7.12
C LEU A 162 4.80 -7.95 8.14
N TYR A 163 4.18 -8.06 9.32
CA TYR A 163 4.38 -7.15 10.44
C TYR A 163 5.21 -7.76 11.55
N PHE A 164 5.96 -6.90 12.22
CA PHE A 164 6.62 -7.16 13.48
C PHE A 164 5.87 -6.44 14.61
N ASP A 165 5.45 -7.17 15.60
CA ASP A 165 4.91 -6.64 16.84
C ASP A 165 6.07 -6.43 17.84
N PRO A 166 6.47 -5.17 18.13
CA PRO A 166 7.59 -4.88 19.02
C PRO A 166 7.31 -5.21 20.49
N GLU A 167 6.04 -5.38 20.87
CA GLU A 167 5.66 -5.69 22.25
C GLU A 167 5.82 -7.17 22.56
N SER A 168 5.38 -8.04 21.65
CA SER A 168 5.46 -9.50 21.83
C SER A 168 6.64 -10.16 21.10
N GLY A 169 7.31 -9.45 20.20
CA GLY A 169 8.35 -10.00 19.33
C GLY A 169 7.84 -10.90 18.22
N ARG A 170 6.52 -10.91 17.97
CA ARG A 170 5.88 -11.76 16.96
C ARG A 170 5.97 -11.18 15.56
N LEU A 171 6.00 -12.09 14.60
CA LEU A 171 5.75 -11.81 13.19
C LEU A 171 4.39 -12.36 12.78
N ALA A 172 3.65 -11.61 11.98
CA ALA A 172 2.38 -12.05 11.42
C ALA A 172 2.12 -11.43 10.05
N ASN A 173 1.51 -12.19 9.14
CA ASN A 173 1.04 -11.70 7.86
C ASN A 173 -0.37 -11.12 8.04
N PHE A 174 -0.60 -9.93 7.46
CA PHE A 174 -1.90 -9.27 7.46
C PHE A 174 -2.34 -8.95 6.04
N TRP A 175 -3.64 -9.11 5.80
CA TRP A 175 -4.32 -8.49 4.67
C TRP A 175 -4.72 -7.07 5.06
N ILE A 176 -4.25 -6.09 4.31
CA ILE A 176 -4.68 -4.70 4.42
C ILE A 176 -5.68 -4.45 3.29
N ASN A 177 -6.91 -4.12 3.65
CA ASN A 177 -7.95 -3.82 2.67
C ASN A 177 -7.83 -2.37 2.22
N GLU A 178 -7.92 -2.13 0.93
CA GLU A 178 -7.62 -0.84 0.32
C GLU A 178 -6.23 -0.34 0.76
N HIS A 179 -6.11 0.86 1.36
CA HIS A 179 -4.83 1.34 1.87
C HIS A 179 -4.80 1.49 3.38
N GLU A 180 -5.94 1.80 4.03
CA GLU A 180 -6.02 2.26 5.42
C GLU A 180 -6.72 1.29 6.37
N VAL A 181 -7.27 0.18 5.87
CA VAL A 181 -8.08 -0.70 6.69
C VAL A 181 -7.32 -1.95 7.12
N ASN A 182 -7.38 -2.27 8.41
CA ASN A 182 -6.84 -3.48 9.03
C ASN A 182 -5.34 -3.45 9.36
N HIS A 183 -4.73 -2.27 9.48
CA HIS A 183 -3.37 -2.17 10.00
C HIS A 183 -3.32 -2.57 11.47
N PRO A 184 -2.42 -3.48 11.89
CA PRO A 184 -2.26 -3.82 13.30
C PRO A 184 -1.61 -2.66 14.06
N ALA A 185 -2.33 -2.12 15.05
CA ALA A 185 -1.87 -0.97 15.83
C ALA A 185 -0.53 -1.28 16.54
N GLY A 186 0.42 -0.36 16.44
CA GLY A 186 1.74 -0.48 17.08
C GLY A 186 2.75 -1.37 16.38
N CYS A 187 2.35 -2.18 15.39
CA CYS A 187 3.23 -3.05 14.65
C CYS A 187 4.04 -2.32 13.56
N LYS A 188 5.18 -2.90 13.18
CA LYS A 188 6.08 -2.37 12.16
C LYS A 188 5.95 -3.18 10.86
N PRO A 189 5.65 -2.55 9.71
CA PRO A 189 5.65 -3.24 8.43
C PRO A 189 7.08 -3.58 8.00
N LEU A 190 7.31 -4.83 7.64
CA LEU A 190 8.62 -5.35 7.23
C LEU A 190 8.69 -5.62 5.74
N LEU A 191 7.78 -6.45 5.23
CA LEU A 191 7.65 -6.81 3.82
C LEU A 191 6.24 -6.46 3.35
N VAL A 192 6.14 -5.74 2.25
CA VAL A 192 4.88 -5.23 1.71
C VAL A 192 4.73 -5.71 0.27
N MET A 193 3.62 -6.38 -0.05
CA MET A 193 3.25 -6.78 -1.41
C MET A 193 1.94 -6.10 -1.79
N ASP A 194 1.95 -5.39 -2.92
CA ASP A 194 0.77 -4.82 -3.52
C ASP A 194 -0.06 -5.90 -4.23
N VAL A 195 -1.35 -5.97 -3.99
CA VAL A 195 -2.27 -6.89 -4.67
C VAL A 195 -3.48 -6.17 -5.29
N TRP A 196 -3.38 -4.86 -5.48
CA TRP A 196 -4.24 -4.11 -6.36
C TRP A 196 -3.98 -4.51 -7.82
N GLU A 197 -5.00 -4.40 -8.67
CA GLU A 197 -4.89 -4.76 -10.09
C GLU A 197 -3.78 -3.99 -10.83
N HIS A 198 -3.56 -2.72 -10.47
CA HIS A 198 -2.51 -1.91 -11.10
C HIS A 198 -1.10 -2.45 -10.88
N ALA A 199 -0.88 -3.28 -9.84
CA ALA A 199 0.41 -3.87 -9.56
C ALA A 199 0.76 -5.04 -10.47
N TYR A 200 -0.24 -5.66 -11.16
CA TYR A 200 0.02 -6.88 -11.92
C TYR A 200 -0.79 -7.05 -13.21
N MET A 201 -1.99 -6.45 -13.34
CA MET A 201 -2.89 -6.82 -14.47
C MET A 201 -2.29 -6.52 -15.85
N LEU A 202 -1.43 -5.54 -15.97
CA LEU A 202 -0.83 -5.20 -17.26
C LEU A 202 0.04 -6.34 -17.81
N ASP A 203 0.79 -7.02 -16.94
CA ASP A 203 1.74 -8.08 -17.31
C ASP A 203 1.15 -9.48 -17.14
N TYR A 204 0.34 -9.68 -16.11
CA TYR A 204 -0.15 -10.99 -15.66
C TYR A 204 -1.64 -11.21 -15.87
N GLN A 205 -2.38 -10.19 -16.29
CA GLN A 205 -3.84 -10.24 -16.46
C GLN A 205 -4.52 -10.79 -15.20
N LEU A 206 -5.24 -11.89 -15.28
CA LEU A 206 -5.93 -12.52 -14.15
C LEU A 206 -5.06 -13.50 -13.35
N ASP A 207 -3.83 -13.74 -13.80
CA ASP A 207 -2.91 -14.69 -13.16
C ASP A 207 -2.10 -14.02 -12.04
N ARG A 208 -2.80 -13.66 -10.96
CA ARG A 208 -2.16 -13.09 -9.77
C ARG A 208 -1.13 -14.04 -9.15
N GLY A 209 -1.28 -15.36 -9.34
CA GLY A 209 -0.32 -16.35 -8.84
C GLY A 209 1.08 -16.14 -9.42
N LYS A 210 1.18 -15.94 -10.75
CA LYS A 210 2.47 -15.65 -11.39
C LYS A 210 3.08 -14.33 -10.96
N TYR A 211 2.25 -13.31 -10.73
CA TYR A 211 2.73 -12.06 -10.15
C TYR A 211 3.34 -12.29 -8.75
N ILE A 212 2.67 -13.06 -7.89
CA ILE A 212 3.18 -13.39 -6.55
C ILE A 212 4.52 -14.12 -6.64
N GLU A 213 4.69 -15.04 -7.59
CA GLU A 213 5.98 -15.70 -7.86
C GLU A 213 7.06 -14.70 -8.27
N ALA A 214 6.75 -13.80 -9.22
CA ALA A 214 7.66 -12.75 -9.65
C ALA A 214 8.02 -11.81 -8.48
N PHE A 215 7.06 -11.44 -7.63
CA PHE A 215 7.32 -10.66 -6.43
C PHE A 215 8.34 -11.34 -5.52
N PHE A 216 8.14 -12.63 -5.19
CA PHE A 216 9.06 -13.37 -4.33
C PHE A 216 10.49 -13.45 -4.90
N ASN A 217 10.64 -13.53 -6.22
CA ASN A 217 11.94 -13.60 -6.89
C ASN A 217 12.70 -12.26 -6.85
N ASN A 218 12.01 -11.16 -6.55
CA ASN A 218 12.56 -9.81 -6.55
C ASN A 218 12.60 -9.13 -5.17
N ILE A 219 12.32 -9.86 -4.09
CA ILE A 219 12.39 -9.28 -2.74
C ILE A 219 13.83 -8.89 -2.41
N ASP A 220 14.02 -7.64 -2.00
CA ASP A 220 15.26 -7.20 -1.35
C ASP A 220 15.24 -7.57 0.13
N TRP A 221 15.79 -8.75 0.43
CA TRP A 221 15.85 -9.25 1.79
C TRP A 221 16.75 -8.44 2.71
N ASN A 222 17.69 -7.65 2.17
CA ASN A 222 18.49 -6.75 2.98
C ASN A 222 17.63 -5.60 3.53
N GLU A 223 16.75 -5.05 2.72
CA GLU A 223 15.81 -4.02 3.17
C GLU A 223 14.85 -4.57 4.23
N VAL A 224 14.31 -5.79 4.02
CA VAL A 224 13.41 -6.44 4.98
C VAL A 224 14.13 -6.71 6.31
N ALA A 225 15.36 -7.21 6.26
CA ALA A 225 16.21 -7.43 7.45
C ALA A 225 16.50 -6.11 8.16
N ALA A 226 16.88 -5.06 7.43
CA ALA A 226 17.16 -3.75 8.03
C ALA A 226 15.93 -3.16 8.76
N ARG A 227 14.73 -3.33 8.22
CA ARG A 227 13.48 -2.92 8.89
C ARG A 227 13.23 -3.73 10.16
N TYR A 228 13.47 -5.03 10.12
CA TYR A 228 13.34 -5.90 11.29
C TYR A 228 14.33 -5.52 12.38
N ASP A 229 15.62 -5.41 12.06
CA ASP A 229 16.66 -5.05 13.01
C ASP A 229 16.41 -3.68 13.65
N LYS A 230 15.96 -2.71 12.86
CA LYS A 230 15.54 -1.40 13.38
C LYS A 230 14.35 -1.52 14.33
N GLY A 231 13.34 -2.31 13.98
CA GLY A 231 12.18 -2.54 14.84
C GLY A 231 12.56 -3.17 16.18
N VAL A 232 13.45 -4.16 16.15
CA VAL A 232 13.99 -4.82 17.35
C VAL A 232 14.78 -3.83 18.21
N ALA A 233 15.66 -3.03 17.61
CA ALA A 233 16.44 -2.02 18.34
C ALA A 233 15.56 -0.95 19.00
N GLU A 234 14.53 -0.46 18.29
CA GLU A 234 13.57 0.50 18.83
C GLU A 234 12.78 -0.09 20.02
N ALA A 235 12.38 -1.36 19.92
CA ALA A 235 11.68 -2.07 21.01
C ALA A 235 12.55 -2.21 22.26
N ALA A 236 13.85 -2.54 22.09
CA ALA A 236 14.80 -2.67 23.17
C ALA A 236 15.00 -1.35 23.91
N VAL A 237 15.16 -0.23 23.19
CA VAL A 237 15.30 1.12 23.78
C VAL A 237 14.04 1.55 24.53
N ALA A 238 12.85 1.17 24.03
CA ALA A 238 11.58 1.51 24.67
C ALA A 238 11.29 0.69 25.95
N GLY A 239 12.18 -0.26 26.35
CA GLY A 239 11.97 -1.16 27.48
C GLY A 239 10.81 -2.14 27.28
N LYS A 240 10.31 -2.27 26.04
CA LYS A 240 9.18 -3.13 25.68
C LYS A 240 9.58 -4.56 25.33
N SER A 241 10.87 -4.81 25.18
CA SER A 241 11.37 -6.11 24.74
C SER A 241 11.73 -7.00 25.93
N THR A 242 10.74 -7.70 26.45
CA THR A 242 11.00 -9.05 26.94
C THR A 242 10.77 -10.01 25.76
N ILE A 243 11.73 -10.12 24.86
CA ILE A 243 11.74 -11.19 23.86
C ILE A 243 12.01 -12.51 24.61
N ALA A 244 11.03 -12.98 25.34
CA ALA A 244 10.96 -14.37 25.66
C ALA A 244 10.55 -15.10 24.35
N PRO A 245 11.24 -16.17 23.92
CA PRO A 245 10.81 -16.93 22.78
C PRO A 245 9.42 -17.46 23.07
N LEU A 246 8.43 -16.96 22.34
CA LEU A 246 7.10 -17.53 22.34
C LEU A 246 7.24 -18.94 21.75
N GLY A 247 7.21 -19.91 22.67
CA GLY A 247 7.10 -21.32 22.28
C GLY A 247 5.93 -21.47 21.34
N MET A 248 6.10 -22.30 20.32
CA MET A 248 5.00 -22.87 19.56
C MET A 248 3.86 -23.23 20.51
N PRO A 249 2.59 -23.19 20.09
CA PRO A 249 1.53 -23.82 20.87
C PRO A 249 2.01 -25.21 21.23
N THR A 250 2.14 -25.48 22.53
CA THR A 250 2.63 -26.75 23.00
C THR A 250 1.72 -27.85 22.44
N SER A 251 2.26 -29.06 22.27
CA SER A 251 1.46 -30.22 21.81
C SER A 251 0.18 -30.40 22.62
N GLU A 252 0.09 -29.83 23.83
CA GLU A 252 -1.11 -29.76 24.65
C GLU A 252 -2.17 -28.80 24.15
N SER A 253 -1.79 -27.60 23.69
CA SER A 253 -2.77 -26.62 23.13
C SER A 253 -3.35 -27.11 21.80
N LEU A 254 -2.57 -27.81 20.96
CA LEU A 254 -3.06 -28.46 19.75
C LEU A 254 -4.03 -29.61 20.08
N LYS A 255 -3.77 -30.37 21.13
CA LYS A 255 -4.69 -31.43 21.60
C LYS A 255 -6.00 -30.89 22.17
N MET A 256 -6.00 -29.68 22.72
CA MET A 256 -7.23 -29.02 23.19
C MET A 256 -8.10 -28.54 22.01
N PHE A 257 -7.51 -28.07 20.90
CA PHE A 257 -8.25 -27.72 19.68
C PHE A 257 -8.87 -29.00 19.03
N GLU A 258 -8.11 -30.08 18.92
CA GLU A 258 -8.62 -31.36 18.36
C GLU A 258 -9.73 -31.98 19.21
N LYS A 259 -9.68 -31.84 20.55
CA LYS A 259 -10.76 -32.28 21.45
C LYS A 259 -12.02 -31.43 21.32
N GLY A 260 -11.90 -30.12 21.05
CA GLY A 260 -13.04 -29.24 20.86
C GLY A 260 -13.81 -29.51 19.57
N GLU A 261 -13.17 -29.98 18.52
CA GLU A 261 -13.85 -30.34 17.26
C GLU A 261 -14.56 -31.73 17.36
N LYS A 262 -14.01 -32.69 18.13
CA LYS A 262 -14.66 -34.00 18.34
C LYS A 262 -15.87 -33.96 19.28
N ALA A 263 -16.03 -32.88 20.04
CA ALA A 263 -17.19 -32.70 20.92
C ALA A 263 -18.38 -32.00 20.22
N LYS A 264 -18.24 -31.58 18.97
CA LYS A 264 -19.29 -30.91 18.16
C LYS A 264 -19.82 -31.77 17.00
N LYS A 265 -19.42 -33.02 16.91
CA LYS A 265 -20.02 -34.05 16.07
C LYS A 265 -20.73 -35.08 16.95
#